data_c63349e89038dd2d6431c4c5a9b819ca
#
_entry.id   c63349e89038dd2d6431c4c5a9b819ca
#
_cell.length_a   1.000
_cell.length_b   1.000
_cell.length_c   1.000
_cell.angle_alpha   90.00
_cell.angle_beta   90.00
_cell.angle_gamma   90.00
#
_symmetry.space_group_name_H-M   'P 1'
#
loop_
_entity.id
_entity.type
_entity.pdbx_description
1 polymer ?
#
loop_
_entity_poly.entity_id
_entity_poly.type
_entity_poly.pdbx_seq_one_letter_code
_entity_poly.pdbx_strand_id
1 'polypeptide(L)'
;MPRRGRAYYARKVKKAVHLLFFRRHYRPGARGSELKKALGPDYLQVLKVLDGLLRPLDLTVKQVFEVPPGASRELAGLREVPEEGPPGRRSPDEARYYVVLRGTLEPTELKYCGWRIDDVAALAISIALILARGGKAPRADVEAMLKKKLPGWRVRAGLERFMRVGYLGEDEEGMLYLEWRTLAEVELPVLLDLLSRADVS
;
A
#
# COMPACT_ATOMS: atom_id res chain seq x y z
N MET A 1 -16.90 26.00 17.78
CA MET A 1 -17.42 25.31 16.60
C MET A 1 -18.62 24.47 17.02
N PRO A 2 -19.80 24.56 16.35
CA PRO A 2 -20.98 23.79 16.75
C PRO A 2 -20.67 22.28 16.63
N ARG A 3 -20.94 21.53 17.70
CA ARG A 3 -20.88 20.06 17.73
C ARG A 3 -21.95 19.55 16.74
N ARG A 4 -21.54 19.23 15.51
CA ARG A 4 -22.40 18.58 14.53
C ARG A 4 -22.83 17.23 15.10
N GLY A 5 -24.14 17.00 15.19
CA GLY A 5 -24.73 15.87 15.93
C GLY A 5 -24.32 14.49 15.37
N ARG A 6 -24.44 13.45 16.20
CA ARG A 6 -24.13 12.03 15.90
C ARG A 6 -24.76 11.53 14.58
N ALA A 7 -25.99 11.97 14.29
CA ALA A 7 -26.70 11.64 13.05
C ALA A 7 -26.05 12.22 11.77
N TYR A 8 -25.43 13.39 11.85
CA TYR A 8 -24.72 14.02 10.75
C TYR A 8 -23.50 13.17 10.33
N TYR A 9 -22.69 12.77 11.33
CA TYR A 9 -21.52 11.93 11.05
C TYR A 9 -21.92 10.54 10.61
N ALA A 10 -22.98 9.93 11.14
CA ALA A 10 -23.43 8.61 10.74
C ALA A 10 -23.73 8.51 9.23
N ARG A 11 -24.43 9.50 8.67
CA ARG A 11 -24.71 9.55 7.22
C ARG A 11 -23.43 9.69 6.39
N LYS A 12 -22.51 10.56 6.81
CA LYS A 12 -21.24 10.77 6.10
C LYS A 12 -20.31 9.55 6.20
N VAL A 13 -20.24 8.92 7.36
CA VAL A 13 -19.46 7.68 7.56
C VAL A 13 -19.99 6.57 6.65
N LYS A 14 -21.32 6.37 6.58
CA LYS A 14 -21.91 5.40 5.63
C LYS A 14 -21.48 5.68 4.19
N LYS A 15 -21.50 6.95 3.77
CA LYS A 15 -21.05 7.34 2.43
C LYS A 15 -19.55 7.11 2.23
N ALA A 16 -18.72 7.37 3.26
CA ALA A 16 -17.28 7.08 3.22
C ALA A 16 -17.00 5.58 3.06
N VAL A 17 -17.73 4.71 3.79
CA VAL A 17 -17.65 3.25 3.64
C VAL A 17 -17.95 2.85 2.20
N HIS A 18 -19.01 3.38 1.58
CA HIS A 18 -19.33 3.06 0.19
C HIS A 18 -18.22 3.48 -0.78
N LEU A 19 -17.58 4.63 -0.56
CA LEU A 19 -16.49 5.10 -1.41
C LEU A 19 -15.20 4.28 -1.25
N LEU A 20 -14.91 3.84 -0.03
CA LEU A 20 -13.66 3.14 0.26
C LEU A 20 -13.73 1.63 -0.01
N PHE A 21 -14.88 0.97 0.23
CA PHE A 21 -15.01 -0.48 0.14
C PHE A 21 -15.68 -0.96 -1.15
N PHE A 22 -16.67 -0.21 -1.67
CA PHE A 22 -17.58 -0.72 -2.69
C PHE A 22 -17.45 -0.03 -4.05
N ARG A 23 -16.35 0.65 -4.28
CA ARG A 23 -16.10 1.27 -5.58
C ARG A 23 -15.76 0.20 -6.63
N ARG A 24 -16.54 0.16 -7.72
CA ARG A 24 -16.44 -0.87 -8.79
C ARG A 24 -15.22 -0.72 -9.72
N HIS A 25 -14.32 0.21 -9.48
CA HIS A 25 -13.16 0.43 -10.34
C HIS A 25 -11.92 -0.33 -9.83
N TYR A 26 -11.01 -0.64 -10.74
CA TYR A 26 -9.81 -1.47 -10.56
C TYR A 26 -8.88 -1.07 -9.40
N ARG A 27 -8.97 0.15 -8.91
CA ARG A 27 -8.22 0.61 -7.73
C ARG A 27 -9.16 0.84 -6.56
N PRO A 28 -9.05 0.10 -5.47
CA PRO A 28 -9.78 0.38 -4.23
C PRO A 28 -9.39 1.73 -3.64
N GLY A 29 -10.12 2.16 -2.63
CA GLY A 29 -9.91 3.44 -1.98
C GLY A 29 -10.42 4.63 -2.79
N ALA A 30 -10.21 5.84 -2.28
CA ALA A 30 -10.65 7.08 -2.90
C ALA A 30 -9.61 8.19 -2.71
N ARG A 31 -9.50 9.11 -3.67
CA ARG A 31 -8.67 10.30 -3.53
C ARG A 31 -9.28 11.27 -2.51
N GLY A 32 -8.43 12.01 -1.80
CA GLY A 32 -8.86 13.03 -0.85
C GLY A 32 -9.79 14.08 -1.49
N SER A 33 -9.49 14.51 -2.73
CA SER A 33 -10.36 15.42 -3.51
C SER A 33 -11.75 14.84 -3.77
N GLU A 34 -11.86 13.54 -4.05
CA GLU A 34 -13.15 12.86 -4.25
C GLU A 34 -13.93 12.74 -2.94
N LEU A 35 -13.21 12.41 -1.85
CA LEU A 35 -13.79 12.36 -0.51
C LEU A 35 -14.29 13.74 -0.08
N LYS A 36 -13.51 14.79 -0.33
CA LYS A 36 -13.89 16.18 -0.05
C LYS A 36 -15.14 16.58 -0.83
N LYS A 37 -15.20 16.26 -2.12
CA LYS A 37 -16.38 16.51 -2.97
C LYS A 37 -17.63 15.78 -2.45
N ALA A 38 -17.47 14.55 -2.00
CA ALA A 38 -18.57 13.69 -1.58
C ALA A 38 -19.04 13.93 -0.14
N LEU A 39 -18.11 14.19 0.79
CA LEU A 39 -18.36 14.28 2.24
C LEU A 39 -18.35 15.73 2.76
N GLY A 40 -17.77 16.65 1.98
CA GLY A 40 -17.57 18.05 2.36
C GLY A 40 -16.20 18.34 2.94
N PRO A 41 -15.92 19.61 3.32
CA PRO A 41 -14.60 20.05 3.77
C PRO A 41 -14.11 19.36 5.06
N ASP A 42 -14.99 18.79 5.85
CA ASP A 42 -14.72 18.05 7.08
C ASP A 42 -14.46 16.56 6.86
N TYR A 43 -14.16 16.13 5.62
CA TYR A 43 -13.97 14.72 5.27
C TYR A 43 -12.88 14.02 6.10
N LEU A 44 -11.80 14.72 6.46
CA LEU A 44 -10.75 14.15 7.31
C LEU A 44 -11.28 13.79 8.72
N GLN A 45 -12.18 14.59 9.27
CA GLN A 45 -12.84 14.27 10.54
C GLN A 45 -13.79 13.08 10.38
N VAL A 46 -14.48 12.98 9.25
CA VAL A 46 -15.32 11.80 8.94
C VAL A 46 -14.47 10.54 8.85
N LEU A 47 -13.28 10.60 8.21
CA LEU A 47 -12.35 9.48 8.13
C LEU A 47 -11.83 9.07 9.52
N LYS A 48 -11.51 10.02 10.40
CA LYS A 48 -11.12 9.72 11.79
C LYS A 48 -12.22 8.99 12.57
N VAL A 49 -13.48 9.41 12.38
CA VAL A 49 -14.63 8.72 13.00
C VAL A 49 -14.77 7.31 12.43
N LEU A 50 -14.64 7.16 11.11
CA LEU A 50 -14.67 5.85 10.46
C LEU A 50 -13.55 4.95 10.96
N ASP A 51 -12.31 5.45 11.05
CA ASP A 51 -11.18 4.68 11.57
C ASP A 51 -11.43 4.15 12.98
N GLY A 52 -12.01 4.98 13.86
CA GLY A 52 -12.43 4.54 15.19
C GLY A 52 -13.48 3.43 15.19
N LEU A 53 -14.41 3.44 14.22
CA LEU A 53 -15.42 2.41 14.07
C LEU A 53 -14.87 1.10 13.44
N LEU A 54 -13.81 1.21 12.66
CA LEU A 54 -13.14 0.08 12.03
C LEU A 54 -12.18 -0.66 12.99
N ARG A 55 -11.73 0.00 14.06
CA ARG A 55 -10.78 -0.54 15.02
C ARG A 55 -11.21 -1.91 15.64
N PRO A 56 -12.46 -2.13 16.05
CA PRO A 56 -12.90 -3.45 16.53
C PRO A 56 -12.86 -4.56 15.49
N LEU A 57 -12.76 -4.23 14.20
CA LEU A 57 -12.65 -5.16 13.08
C LEU A 57 -11.21 -5.36 12.63
N ASP A 58 -10.25 -4.84 13.38
CA ASP A 58 -8.82 -4.84 13.06
C ASP A 58 -8.48 -4.16 11.72
N LEU A 59 -9.27 -3.14 11.36
CA LEU A 59 -9.09 -2.35 10.15
C LEU A 59 -8.69 -0.91 10.48
N THR A 60 -8.00 -0.27 9.55
CA THR A 60 -7.60 1.15 9.65
C THR A 60 -7.70 1.85 8.31
N VAL A 61 -7.90 3.18 8.35
CA VAL A 61 -7.84 4.03 7.15
C VAL A 61 -6.42 4.56 6.99
N LYS A 62 -5.71 4.10 5.97
CA LYS A 62 -4.34 4.53 5.66
C LYS A 62 -4.33 5.58 4.55
N GLN A 63 -3.59 6.66 4.77
CA GLN A 63 -3.34 7.71 3.79
C GLN A 63 -2.06 7.37 3.02
N VAL A 64 -2.12 7.35 1.69
CA VAL A 64 -0.98 7.06 0.83
C VAL A 64 -0.88 8.15 -0.25
N PHE A 65 0.29 8.72 -0.40
CA PHE A 65 0.60 9.59 -1.53
C PHE A 65 1.09 8.74 -2.69
N GLU A 66 0.43 8.86 -3.85
CA GLU A 66 0.88 8.20 -5.07
C GLU A 66 2.25 8.79 -5.45
N VAL A 67 3.21 7.93 -5.71
CA VAL A 67 4.56 8.31 -6.11
C VAL A 67 4.77 7.84 -7.54
N PRO A 68 5.39 8.66 -8.40
CA PRO A 68 5.71 8.25 -9.75
C PRO A 68 6.56 6.97 -9.77
N PRO A 69 6.40 6.10 -10.77
CA PRO A 69 7.26 4.95 -10.94
C PRO A 69 8.75 5.34 -10.92
N GLY A 70 9.54 4.72 -10.05
CA GLY A 70 10.98 5.00 -9.91
C GLY A 70 11.38 5.96 -8.78
N ALA A 71 10.45 6.65 -8.12
CA ALA A 71 10.74 7.50 -6.96
C ALA A 71 10.78 6.73 -5.62
N SER A 72 10.96 5.42 -5.67
CA SER A 72 10.81 4.52 -4.51
C SER A 72 11.90 4.67 -3.43
N ARG A 73 13.02 5.36 -3.72
CA ARG A 73 14.03 5.67 -2.69
C ARG A 73 13.55 6.64 -1.62
N GLU A 74 12.65 7.56 -2.01
CA GLU A 74 12.02 8.50 -1.08
C GLU A 74 10.94 7.82 -0.23
N LEU A 75 10.36 6.72 -0.75
CA LEU A 75 9.30 5.97 -0.08
C LEU A 75 9.79 5.07 1.04
N ALA A 76 10.99 4.53 0.92
CA ALA A 76 11.53 3.59 1.89
C ALA A 76 12.04 4.25 3.18
N GLY A 77 11.99 5.59 3.29
CA GLY A 77 12.63 6.29 4.40
C GLY A 77 14.15 6.09 4.44
N LEU A 78 14.75 5.55 3.34
CA LEU A 78 16.18 5.25 3.22
C LEU A 78 17.05 6.49 2.94
N ARG A 79 16.43 7.63 2.71
CA ARG A 79 17.05 8.93 2.80
C ARG A 79 16.36 9.70 3.93
N GLU A 80 17.13 10.11 4.90
CA GLU A 80 16.75 11.26 5.71
C GLU A 80 16.38 12.36 4.73
N VAL A 81 15.12 12.79 4.78
CA VAL A 81 14.67 13.95 4.03
C VAL A 81 15.58 15.08 4.47
N PRO A 82 16.36 15.73 3.59
CA PRO A 82 17.15 16.89 4.00
C PRO A 82 16.15 17.88 4.60
N GLU A 83 16.39 18.30 5.84
CA GLU A 83 15.56 19.28 6.54
C GLU A 83 15.69 20.70 5.93
N GLU A 84 16.27 20.84 4.76
CA GLU A 84 16.47 22.11 4.07
C GLU A 84 15.53 22.26 2.87
N GLY A 85 14.39 22.74 3.17
CA GLY A 85 13.32 23.22 2.33
C GLY A 85 11.98 22.94 2.99
N PRO A 86 11.00 23.86 2.97
CA PRO A 86 9.68 23.51 3.43
C PRO A 86 9.23 22.33 2.56
N PRO A 87 8.97 21.14 3.13
CA PRO A 87 8.37 20.07 2.36
C PRO A 87 7.09 20.68 1.82
N GLY A 88 7.00 20.80 0.48
CA GLY A 88 5.77 21.25 -0.13
C GLY A 88 4.69 20.38 0.48
N ARG A 89 3.89 20.93 1.39
CA ARG A 89 2.87 20.20 2.15
C ARG A 89 1.95 19.57 1.12
N ARG A 90 2.23 18.30 0.77
CA ARG A 90 1.33 17.56 -0.11
C ARG A 90 -0.04 17.63 0.51
N SER A 91 -0.98 18.18 -0.23
CA SER A 91 -2.32 18.38 0.28
C SER A 91 -2.97 17.01 0.59
N PRO A 92 -3.65 16.84 1.73
CA PRO A 92 -4.43 15.63 1.99
C PRO A 92 -5.43 15.32 0.86
N ASP A 93 -5.81 16.32 0.07
CA ASP A 93 -6.70 16.18 -1.08
C ASP A 93 -6.04 15.42 -2.25
N GLU A 94 -4.70 15.39 -2.34
CA GLU A 94 -3.91 14.67 -3.34
C GLU A 94 -3.66 13.22 -2.96
N ALA A 95 -3.71 12.91 -1.67
CA ALA A 95 -3.52 11.57 -1.17
C ALA A 95 -4.69 10.65 -1.55
N ARG A 96 -4.42 9.35 -1.60
CA ARG A 96 -5.44 8.32 -1.70
C ARG A 96 -5.59 7.63 -0.35
N TYR A 97 -6.82 7.34 0.03
CA TYR A 97 -7.19 6.71 1.30
C TYR A 97 -7.66 5.29 1.05
N TYR A 98 -7.08 4.35 1.79
CA TYR A 98 -7.37 2.92 1.71
C TYR A 98 -7.83 2.41 3.07
N VAL A 99 -8.63 1.34 3.06
CA VAL A 99 -8.86 0.53 4.25
C VAL A 99 -7.97 -0.68 4.17
N VAL A 100 -7.15 -0.88 5.19
CA VAL A 100 -6.18 -1.97 5.29
C VAL A 100 -6.29 -2.63 6.66
N LEU A 101 -5.72 -3.82 6.80
CA LEU A 101 -5.60 -4.48 8.10
C LEU A 101 -4.68 -3.66 9.01
N ARG A 102 -4.99 -3.68 10.29
CA ARG A 102 -4.19 -3.07 11.35
C ARG A 102 -3.21 -4.12 11.88
N GLY A 103 -1.96 -3.73 12.05
CA GLY A 103 -0.93 -4.64 12.58
C GLY A 103 -0.42 -5.68 11.58
N THR A 104 0.21 -6.71 12.09
CA THR A 104 0.82 -7.80 11.34
C THR A 104 -0.06 -9.04 11.37
N LEU A 105 -0.20 -9.70 10.22
CA LEU A 105 -0.91 -10.98 10.14
C LEU A 105 0.00 -12.11 10.63
N GLU A 106 -0.55 -12.97 11.48
CA GLU A 106 0.09 -14.21 11.84
C GLU A 106 0.11 -15.19 10.64
N PRO A 107 1.12 -16.10 10.56
CA PRO A 107 1.22 -17.05 9.44
C PRO A 107 -0.03 -17.91 9.22
N THR A 108 -0.79 -18.18 10.28
CA THR A 108 -2.05 -18.91 10.23
C THR A 108 -3.17 -18.09 9.59
N GLU A 109 -3.17 -16.78 9.77
CA GLU A 109 -4.17 -15.85 9.24
C GLU A 109 -3.95 -15.57 7.75
N LEU A 110 -2.70 -15.64 7.26
CA LEU A 110 -2.37 -15.51 5.85
C LEU A 110 -3.16 -16.48 4.96
N LYS A 111 -3.43 -17.70 5.45
CA LYS A 111 -4.22 -18.70 4.72
C LYS A 111 -5.66 -18.23 4.48
N TYR A 112 -6.28 -17.56 5.45
CA TYR A 112 -7.64 -17.01 5.30
C TYR A 112 -7.69 -15.88 4.27
N CYS A 113 -6.57 -15.13 4.11
CA CYS A 113 -6.43 -14.11 3.10
C CYS A 113 -6.05 -14.68 1.71
N GLY A 114 -5.95 -16.01 1.57
CA GLY A 114 -5.60 -16.69 0.33
C GLY A 114 -4.11 -16.54 -0.05
N TRP A 115 -3.24 -16.25 0.91
CA TRP A 115 -1.80 -16.18 0.73
C TRP A 115 -1.12 -17.47 1.19
N ARG A 116 -0.12 -17.91 0.41
CA ARG A 116 0.83 -18.95 0.83
C ARG A 116 2.12 -18.28 1.29
N ILE A 117 2.81 -18.90 2.23
CA ILE A 117 4.11 -18.39 2.74
C ILE A 117 5.10 -18.17 1.59
N ASP A 118 5.15 -19.08 0.62
CA ASP A 118 6.03 -18.94 -0.55
C ASP A 118 5.66 -17.71 -1.42
N ASP A 119 4.37 -17.36 -1.55
CA ASP A 119 3.94 -16.19 -2.31
C ASP A 119 4.34 -14.90 -1.58
N VAL A 120 4.22 -14.89 -0.25
CA VAL A 120 4.66 -13.75 0.58
C VAL A 120 6.18 -13.58 0.50
N ALA A 121 6.95 -14.68 0.59
CA ALA A 121 8.39 -14.65 0.43
C ALA A 121 8.81 -14.16 -0.97
N ALA A 122 8.14 -14.64 -2.03
CA ALA A 122 8.39 -14.18 -3.39
C ALA A 122 8.08 -12.69 -3.57
N LEU A 123 6.99 -12.20 -2.98
CA LEU A 123 6.66 -10.77 -2.99
C LEU A 123 7.71 -9.95 -2.24
N ALA A 124 8.13 -10.39 -1.04
CA ALA A 124 9.14 -9.72 -0.24
C ALA A 124 10.49 -9.61 -0.99
N ILE A 125 10.95 -10.69 -1.63
CA ILE A 125 12.16 -10.70 -2.46
C ILE A 125 12.02 -9.73 -3.64
N SER A 126 10.86 -9.72 -4.30
CA SER A 126 10.60 -8.81 -5.41
C SER A 126 10.67 -7.34 -4.98
N ILE A 127 10.02 -7.00 -3.86
CA ILE A 127 10.06 -5.66 -3.27
C ILE A 127 11.50 -5.27 -2.92
N ALA A 128 12.24 -6.15 -2.25
CA ALA A 128 13.61 -5.89 -1.84
C ALA A 128 14.52 -5.61 -3.04
N LEU A 129 14.43 -6.42 -4.11
CA LEU A 129 15.23 -6.22 -5.32
C LEU A 129 14.88 -4.90 -6.02
N ILE A 130 13.59 -4.55 -6.10
CA ILE A 130 13.16 -3.27 -6.68
C ILE A 130 13.73 -2.10 -5.87
N LEU A 131 13.66 -2.15 -4.54
CA LEU A 131 14.21 -1.11 -3.67
C LEU A 131 15.74 -1.01 -3.79
N ALA A 132 16.45 -2.15 -3.78
CA ALA A 132 17.90 -2.19 -3.93
C ALA A 132 18.37 -1.58 -5.26
N ARG A 133 17.56 -1.65 -6.31
CA ARG A 133 17.83 -1.06 -7.63
C ARG A 133 17.31 0.38 -7.79
N GLY A 134 16.92 1.02 -6.69
CA GLY A 134 16.51 2.42 -6.70
C GLY A 134 15.06 2.64 -7.12
N GLY A 135 14.21 1.61 -7.04
CA GLY A 135 12.77 1.73 -7.21
C GLY A 135 12.19 1.11 -8.47
N LYS A 136 13.05 0.63 -9.38
CA LYS A 136 12.67 -0.16 -10.54
C LYS A 136 13.66 -1.29 -10.76
N ALA A 137 13.20 -2.44 -11.21
CA ALA A 137 14.04 -3.58 -11.57
C ALA A 137 13.53 -4.25 -12.85
N PRO A 138 14.42 -4.68 -13.77
CA PRO A 138 14.00 -5.47 -14.92
C PRO A 138 13.23 -6.72 -14.47
N ARG A 139 12.11 -7.01 -15.10
CA ARG A 139 11.32 -8.22 -14.81
C ARG A 139 12.16 -9.49 -14.89
N ALA A 140 13.05 -9.56 -15.89
CA ALA A 140 13.95 -10.69 -16.08
C ALA A 140 14.85 -10.98 -14.86
N ASP A 141 15.33 -9.92 -14.20
CA ASP A 141 16.19 -10.05 -13.02
C ASP A 141 15.41 -10.54 -11.79
N VAL A 142 14.20 -10.02 -11.60
CA VAL A 142 13.28 -10.48 -10.55
C VAL A 142 12.94 -11.95 -10.77
N GLU A 143 12.58 -12.34 -12.01
CA GLU A 143 12.32 -13.74 -12.35
C GLU A 143 13.53 -14.63 -12.10
N ALA A 144 14.73 -14.21 -12.52
CA ALA A 144 15.97 -14.96 -12.32
C ALA A 144 16.27 -15.19 -10.83
N MET A 145 16.05 -14.18 -10.00
CA MET A 145 16.22 -14.29 -8.55
C MET A 145 15.22 -15.29 -7.94
N LEU A 146 13.94 -15.17 -8.28
CA LEU A 146 12.89 -16.05 -7.76
C LEU A 146 13.05 -17.50 -8.24
N LYS A 147 13.52 -17.73 -9.48
CA LYS A 147 13.76 -19.06 -10.05
C LYS A 147 14.84 -19.86 -9.31
N LYS A 148 15.69 -19.20 -8.50
CA LYS A 148 16.64 -19.90 -7.63
C LYS A 148 15.96 -20.75 -6.54
N LYS A 149 14.72 -20.42 -6.18
CA LYS A 149 13.97 -21.08 -5.09
C LYS A 149 12.62 -21.65 -5.53
N LEU A 150 12.05 -21.17 -6.64
CA LEU A 150 10.72 -21.54 -7.11
C LEU A 150 10.74 -22.03 -8.57
N PRO A 151 9.87 -22.96 -8.94
CA PRO A 151 9.71 -23.38 -10.35
C PRO A 151 9.27 -22.20 -11.22
N GLY A 152 9.76 -22.15 -12.47
CA GLY A 152 9.50 -21.00 -13.36
C GLY A 152 8.03 -20.70 -13.64
N TRP A 153 7.16 -21.72 -13.72
CA TRP A 153 5.72 -21.51 -13.89
C TRP A 153 5.10 -20.78 -12.68
N ARG A 154 5.59 -21.10 -11.47
CA ARG A 154 5.12 -20.50 -10.23
C ARG A 154 5.59 -19.05 -10.08
N VAL A 155 6.83 -18.76 -10.52
CA VAL A 155 7.36 -17.40 -10.57
C VAL A 155 6.49 -16.52 -11.47
N ARG A 156 6.17 -16.97 -12.69
CA ARG A 156 5.32 -16.21 -13.61
C ARG A 156 3.93 -15.98 -13.04
N ALA A 157 3.27 -17.03 -12.56
CA ALA A 157 1.93 -16.91 -11.97
C ALA A 157 1.93 -15.99 -10.74
N GLY A 158 2.99 -16.01 -9.91
CA GLY A 158 3.15 -15.13 -8.75
C GLY A 158 3.28 -13.66 -9.17
N LEU A 159 4.18 -13.34 -10.10
CA LEU A 159 4.37 -11.97 -10.59
C LEU A 159 3.09 -11.42 -11.24
N GLU A 160 2.41 -12.19 -12.08
CA GLU A 160 1.12 -11.80 -12.67
C GLU A 160 0.05 -11.54 -11.59
N ARG A 161 0.02 -12.38 -10.54
CA ARG A 161 -0.86 -12.16 -9.40
C ARG A 161 -0.51 -10.86 -8.69
N PHE A 162 0.77 -10.60 -8.39
CA PHE A 162 1.20 -9.40 -7.69
C PHE A 162 0.84 -8.12 -8.47
N MET A 163 1.01 -8.13 -9.78
CA MET A 163 0.60 -7.03 -10.65
C MET A 163 -0.92 -6.87 -10.67
N ARG A 164 -1.66 -7.95 -10.87
CA ARG A 164 -3.14 -7.90 -10.92
C ARG A 164 -3.77 -7.37 -9.64
N VAL A 165 -3.20 -7.70 -8.47
CA VAL A 165 -3.72 -7.25 -7.18
C VAL A 165 -3.14 -5.91 -6.72
N GLY A 166 -2.17 -5.33 -7.46
CA GLY A 166 -1.66 -3.99 -7.25
C GLY A 166 -0.49 -3.87 -6.26
N TYR A 167 0.26 -4.95 -6.01
CA TYR A 167 1.52 -4.85 -5.27
C TYR A 167 2.68 -4.38 -6.13
N LEU A 168 2.74 -4.88 -7.36
CA LEU A 168 3.76 -4.49 -8.35
C LEU A 168 3.07 -3.89 -9.57
N GLY A 169 3.77 -3.00 -10.27
CA GLY A 169 3.43 -2.53 -11.59
C GLY A 169 4.55 -2.87 -12.56
N GLU A 170 4.26 -2.85 -13.86
CA GLU A 170 5.22 -3.02 -14.95
C GLU A 170 5.04 -1.86 -15.92
N ASP A 171 6.14 -1.21 -16.31
CA ASP A 171 6.10 -0.15 -17.32
C ASP A 171 6.31 -0.70 -18.73
N GLU A 172 6.25 0.20 -19.73
CA GLU A 172 6.38 -0.16 -21.16
C GLU A 172 7.77 -0.74 -21.49
N GLU A 173 8.77 -0.49 -20.64
CA GLU A 173 10.14 -0.97 -20.78
C GLU A 173 10.34 -2.34 -20.10
N GLY A 174 9.30 -2.92 -19.49
CA GLY A 174 9.37 -4.18 -18.76
C GLY A 174 10.05 -4.05 -17.39
N MET A 175 10.07 -2.84 -16.82
CA MET A 175 10.61 -2.60 -15.49
C MET A 175 9.50 -2.73 -14.45
N LEU A 176 9.70 -3.58 -13.46
CA LEU A 176 8.82 -3.71 -12.31
C LEU A 176 9.08 -2.58 -11.32
N TYR A 177 8.00 -2.04 -10.74
CA TYR A 177 8.02 -1.03 -9.70
C TYR A 177 6.97 -1.31 -8.61
N LEU A 178 7.07 -0.63 -7.46
CA LEU A 178 6.12 -0.78 -6.35
C LEU A 178 4.83 -0.04 -6.66
N GLU A 179 3.71 -0.75 -6.62
CA GLU A 179 2.37 -0.20 -6.84
C GLU A 179 1.70 0.15 -5.49
N TRP A 180 0.52 0.76 -5.56
CA TRP A 180 -0.22 1.35 -4.44
C TRP A 180 -0.41 0.42 -3.24
N ARG A 181 -0.60 -0.87 -3.49
CA ARG A 181 -0.90 -1.82 -2.41
C ARG A 181 0.32 -2.12 -1.56
N THR A 182 1.49 -2.22 -2.18
CA THR A 182 2.76 -2.29 -1.44
C THR A 182 2.92 -1.09 -0.52
N LEU A 183 2.64 0.12 -1.02
CA LEU A 183 2.74 1.35 -0.23
C LEU A 183 1.70 1.43 0.90
N ALA A 184 0.53 0.83 0.70
CA ALA A 184 -0.55 0.85 1.67
C ALA A 184 -0.41 -0.24 2.76
N GLU A 185 0.03 -1.44 2.39
CA GLU A 185 -0.03 -2.63 3.25
C GLU A 185 1.34 -3.08 3.78
N VAL A 186 2.46 -2.76 3.10
CA VAL A 186 3.79 -3.22 3.49
C VAL A 186 4.54 -2.15 4.27
N GLU A 187 5.03 -2.50 5.44
CA GLU A 187 5.94 -1.64 6.23
C GLU A 187 7.37 -1.80 5.70
N LEU A 188 7.70 -1.03 4.64
CA LEU A 188 8.97 -1.14 3.90
C LEU A 188 10.21 -1.06 4.79
N PRO A 189 10.31 -0.16 5.80
CA PRO A 189 11.47 -0.11 6.69
C PRO A 189 11.64 -1.41 7.50
N VAL A 190 10.53 -1.99 7.97
CA VAL A 190 10.55 -3.25 8.73
C VAL A 190 10.99 -4.40 7.83
N LEU A 191 10.47 -4.46 6.60
CA LEU A 191 10.87 -5.48 5.63
C LEU A 191 12.37 -5.43 5.35
N LEU A 192 12.93 -4.24 5.13
CA LEU A 192 14.36 -4.06 4.85
C LEU A 192 15.23 -4.43 6.05
N ASP A 193 14.83 -4.08 7.26
CA ASP A 193 15.52 -4.47 8.49
C ASP A 193 15.55 -6.00 8.65
N LEU A 194 14.43 -6.67 8.42
CA LEU A 194 14.36 -8.15 8.48
C LEU A 194 15.27 -8.80 7.44
N LEU A 195 15.32 -8.27 6.22
CA LEU A 195 16.17 -8.81 5.14
C LEU A 195 17.66 -8.59 5.43
N SER A 196 18.04 -7.44 6.00
CA SER A 196 19.44 -7.17 6.36
C SER A 196 19.95 -8.08 7.47
N ARG A 197 19.08 -8.51 8.38
CA ARG A 197 19.44 -9.48 9.45
C ARG A 197 19.56 -10.91 8.94
N ALA A 198 18.83 -11.27 7.88
CA ALA A 198 18.88 -12.61 7.30
C ALA A 198 20.19 -12.90 6.56
N ASP A 199 20.90 -11.86 6.08
CA ASP A 199 22.21 -12.02 5.40
C ASP A 199 23.38 -12.24 6.38
N VAL A 200 23.16 -12.14 7.69
CA VAL A 200 24.21 -12.27 8.74
C VAL A 200 24.23 -13.69 9.37
N SER A 201 23.34 -14.57 8.95
CA SER A 201 23.22 -15.96 9.46
C SER A 201 23.61 -16.99 8.41
#